data_6f6acdc43a31dfcda5163954ce14963f
#
_entry.id   6f6acdc43a31dfcda5163954ce14963f
#
_cell.length_a   1.000
_cell.length_b   1.000
_cell.length_c   1.000
_cell.angle_alpha   90.00
_cell.angle_beta   90.00
_cell.angle_gamma   90.00
#
_symmetry.space_group_name_H-M   'P 1'
#
loop_
_entity.id
_entity.type
_entity.pdbx_description
1 polymer ?
#
loop_
_entity_poly.entity_id
_entity_poly.type
_entity_poly.pdbx_seq_one_letter_code
_entity_poly.pdbx_strand_id
1 'polypeptide(L)'
;MKEYGTRTFGELYAERYDEMYEDPMVTETHDSVETLAELAGGGKVLELAIGTGRVALPLAARGLTVHGIEASEAMVAKLREKPGGSAIPVEIGDMAEARVEGTFDLIYLVFNTIFNLTTQEAQVRCFKNAARHLSARGMFVVETVVPDFSEYVDGQRMKGSWANKDAARFEIAIQDRVAQTVAFQRIVISEDGTRMVPHFMRYAWPSELDLMAQLAGLERRDRWAWWDRSPFTADSKSHVTLYVRAGQ
;
A
#
# COMPACT_ATOMS: atom_id res chain seq x y z
N MET A 1 14.50 4.30 -14.03
CA MET A 1 13.24 4.89 -14.53
C MET A 1 13.16 6.32 -14.01
N LYS A 2 13.70 7.28 -14.79
CA LYS A 2 13.86 8.69 -14.37
C LYS A 2 12.55 9.50 -14.29
N GLU A 3 11.44 8.96 -14.79
CA GLU A 3 10.14 9.65 -14.90
C GLU A 3 9.03 8.99 -14.07
N TYR A 4 9.37 8.06 -13.18
CA TYR A 4 8.39 7.39 -12.34
C TYR A 4 8.11 8.24 -11.09
N GLY A 5 6.91 8.82 -11.01
CA GLY A 5 6.47 9.65 -9.88
C GLY A 5 5.27 9.04 -9.13
N THR A 6 4.80 9.71 -8.09
CA THR A 6 3.72 9.25 -7.21
C THR A 6 2.40 8.96 -7.92
N ARG A 7 2.10 9.66 -9.03
CA ARG A 7 0.89 9.45 -9.86
C ARG A 7 1.04 8.31 -10.86
N THR A 8 2.28 7.95 -11.22
CA THR A 8 2.56 7.05 -12.36
C THR A 8 1.91 5.69 -12.19
N PHE A 9 1.94 5.14 -10.98
CA PHE A 9 1.29 3.85 -10.69
C PHE A 9 -0.21 3.93 -11.00
N GLY A 10 -0.91 4.88 -10.41
CA GLY A 10 -2.35 5.04 -10.58
C GLY A 10 -2.75 5.27 -12.04
N GLU A 11 -2.04 6.13 -12.77
CA GLU A 11 -2.32 6.42 -14.18
C GLU A 11 -2.14 5.18 -15.08
N LEU A 12 -1.13 4.35 -14.82
CA LEU A 12 -0.85 3.15 -15.61
C LEU A 12 -1.81 1.99 -15.31
N TYR A 13 -2.34 1.92 -14.08
CA TYR A 13 -3.09 0.76 -13.61
C TYR A 13 -4.59 1.00 -13.43
N ALA A 14 -5.08 2.25 -13.34
CA ALA A 14 -6.46 2.56 -12.97
C ALA A 14 -7.51 1.75 -13.75
N GLU A 15 -7.36 1.63 -15.07
CA GLU A 15 -8.32 0.95 -15.93
C GLU A 15 -8.43 -0.56 -15.67
N ARG A 16 -7.40 -1.17 -15.08
CA ARG A 16 -7.31 -2.62 -14.88
C ARG A 16 -6.95 -3.02 -13.45
N TYR A 17 -6.92 -2.03 -12.55
CA TYR A 17 -6.50 -2.28 -11.18
C TYR A 17 -7.38 -3.34 -10.51
N ASP A 18 -8.69 -3.19 -10.64
CA ASP A 18 -9.63 -4.11 -10.04
C ASP A 18 -9.52 -5.53 -10.64
N GLU A 19 -9.44 -5.65 -11.99
CA GLU A 19 -9.21 -6.94 -12.67
C GLU A 19 -7.94 -7.66 -12.18
N MET A 20 -6.88 -6.91 -11.89
CA MET A 20 -5.61 -7.47 -11.39
C MET A 20 -5.73 -8.06 -9.99
N TYR A 21 -6.71 -7.62 -9.21
CA TYR A 21 -6.94 -8.00 -7.82
C TYR A 21 -8.27 -8.75 -7.60
N GLU A 22 -9.02 -9.06 -8.66
CA GLU A 22 -10.18 -9.95 -8.62
C GLU A 22 -9.81 -11.43 -8.49
N ASP A 23 -8.54 -11.80 -8.73
CA ASP A 23 -8.07 -13.17 -8.54
C ASP A 23 -8.18 -13.56 -7.05
N PRO A 24 -8.97 -14.59 -6.69
CA PRO A 24 -9.10 -15.05 -5.31
C PRO A 24 -7.77 -15.42 -4.63
N MET A 25 -6.73 -15.74 -5.39
CA MET A 25 -5.37 -15.97 -4.86
C MET A 25 -4.64 -14.68 -4.48
N VAL A 26 -5.16 -13.52 -4.87
CA VAL A 26 -4.61 -12.19 -4.53
C VAL A 26 -5.47 -11.49 -3.46
N THR A 27 -6.66 -12.03 -3.16
CA THR A 27 -7.69 -11.38 -2.32
C THR A 27 -7.66 -11.84 -0.87
N GLU A 28 -6.64 -11.45 -0.15
CA GLU A 28 -6.69 -11.41 1.32
C GLU A 28 -7.30 -10.09 1.84
N THR A 29 -8.09 -9.42 0.98
CA THR A 29 -8.77 -8.15 1.31
C THR A 29 -9.82 -8.33 2.40
N HIS A 30 -10.48 -9.49 2.49
CA HIS A 30 -11.51 -9.75 3.47
C HIS A 30 -10.96 -9.67 4.90
N ASP A 31 -9.86 -10.35 5.19
CA ASP A 31 -9.27 -10.37 6.53
C ASP A 31 -8.75 -9.00 6.96
N SER A 32 -8.19 -8.24 6.02
CA SER A 32 -7.75 -6.87 6.29
C SER A 32 -8.91 -5.95 6.64
N VAL A 33 -10.04 -6.04 5.92
CA VAL A 33 -11.24 -5.24 6.17
C VAL A 33 -11.85 -5.53 7.54
N GLU A 34 -11.95 -6.80 7.94
CA GLU A 34 -12.47 -7.18 9.25
C GLU A 34 -11.59 -6.64 10.38
N THR A 35 -10.29 -6.89 10.29
CA THR A 35 -9.34 -6.43 11.31
C THR A 35 -9.28 -4.90 11.39
N LEU A 36 -9.28 -4.18 10.25
CA LEU A 36 -9.32 -2.71 10.25
C LEU A 36 -10.61 -2.16 10.84
N ALA A 37 -11.75 -2.79 10.57
CA ALA A 37 -13.03 -2.39 11.17
C ALA A 37 -13.04 -2.56 12.70
N GLU A 38 -12.49 -3.66 13.21
CA GLU A 38 -12.29 -3.87 14.65
C GLU A 38 -11.37 -2.81 15.27
N LEU A 39 -10.22 -2.54 14.63
CA LEU A 39 -9.25 -1.55 15.11
C LEU A 39 -9.80 -0.13 15.11
N ALA A 40 -10.67 0.20 14.15
CA ALA A 40 -11.33 1.50 14.08
C ALA A 40 -12.33 1.72 15.24
N GLY A 41 -12.94 0.63 15.77
CA GLY A 41 -13.85 0.69 16.92
C GLY A 41 -15.03 1.67 16.73
N GLY A 42 -15.47 1.90 15.49
CA GLY A 42 -16.50 2.89 15.15
C GLY A 42 -15.98 4.33 14.95
N GLY A 43 -14.70 4.56 15.10
CA GLY A 43 -14.04 5.87 14.90
C GLY A 43 -13.89 6.26 13.42
N LYS A 44 -13.36 7.47 13.19
CA LYS A 44 -13.07 7.96 11.84
C LYS A 44 -11.83 7.30 11.27
N VAL A 45 -11.87 6.97 9.98
CA VAL A 45 -10.83 6.23 9.27
C VAL A 45 -10.26 7.05 8.12
N LEU A 46 -8.93 7.04 7.94
CA LEU A 46 -8.24 7.63 6.79
C LEU A 46 -7.41 6.55 6.09
N GLU A 47 -7.70 6.32 4.81
CA GLU A 47 -6.84 5.51 3.94
C GLU A 47 -5.83 6.38 3.19
N LEU A 48 -4.56 6.06 3.32
CA LEU A 48 -3.51 6.68 2.51
C LEU A 48 -3.37 5.90 1.19
N ALA A 49 -3.43 6.60 0.05
CA ALA A 49 -3.53 6.03 -1.30
C ALA A 49 -4.75 5.10 -1.47
N ILE A 50 -5.94 5.67 -1.31
CA ILE A 50 -7.22 4.95 -1.35
C ILE A 50 -7.49 4.21 -2.68
N GLY A 51 -6.85 4.64 -3.78
CA GLY A 51 -6.98 4.00 -5.09
C GLY A 51 -8.43 3.93 -5.58
N THR A 52 -8.83 2.75 -6.02
CA THR A 52 -10.19 2.45 -6.48
C THR A 52 -11.16 2.09 -5.34
N GLY A 53 -10.72 2.21 -4.07
CA GLY A 53 -11.52 1.98 -2.88
C GLY A 53 -11.71 0.52 -2.47
N ARG A 54 -10.77 -0.35 -2.84
CA ARG A 54 -10.86 -1.80 -2.58
C ARG A 54 -11.05 -2.13 -1.08
N VAL A 55 -10.44 -1.35 -0.17
CA VAL A 55 -10.59 -1.49 1.28
C VAL A 55 -11.60 -0.48 1.84
N ALA A 56 -11.55 0.76 1.38
CA ALA A 56 -12.42 1.84 1.85
C ALA A 56 -13.92 1.55 1.67
N LEU A 57 -14.32 1.03 0.50
CA LEU A 57 -15.73 0.76 0.21
C LEU A 57 -16.34 -0.31 1.15
N PRO A 58 -15.70 -1.47 1.37
CA PRO A 58 -16.17 -2.44 2.37
C PRO A 58 -16.21 -1.89 3.80
N LEU A 59 -15.27 -1.02 4.20
CA LEU A 59 -15.29 -0.38 5.52
C LEU A 59 -16.46 0.63 5.63
N ALA A 60 -16.68 1.45 4.60
CA ALA A 60 -17.81 2.37 4.54
C ALA A 60 -19.16 1.62 4.56
N ALA A 61 -19.26 0.49 3.86
CA ALA A 61 -20.45 -0.36 3.88
C ALA A 61 -20.75 -0.97 5.27
N ARG A 62 -19.74 -1.06 6.16
CA ARG A 62 -19.90 -1.44 7.57
C ARG A 62 -20.30 -0.26 8.48
N GLY A 63 -20.53 0.92 7.91
CA GLY A 63 -20.97 2.12 8.63
C GLY A 63 -19.82 2.97 9.19
N LEU A 64 -18.57 2.71 8.84
CA LEU A 64 -17.44 3.54 9.23
C LEU A 64 -17.39 4.84 8.41
N THR A 65 -17.00 5.93 9.05
CA THR A 65 -16.72 7.20 8.36
C THR A 65 -15.31 7.14 7.77
N VAL A 66 -15.22 6.86 6.46
CA VAL A 66 -13.96 6.69 5.75
C VAL A 66 -13.64 7.94 4.93
N HIS A 67 -12.39 8.39 4.99
CA HIS A 67 -11.78 9.40 4.13
C HIS A 67 -10.58 8.82 3.41
N GLY A 68 -10.15 9.42 2.30
CA GLY A 68 -8.99 8.98 1.54
C GLY A 68 -8.07 10.11 1.11
N ILE A 69 -6.82 9.76 0.87
CA ILE A 69 -5.85 10.56 0.10
C ILE A 69 -5.47 9.73 -1.12
N GLU A 70 -5.46 10.33 -2.31
CA GLU A 70 -5.04 9.64 -3.55
C GLU A 70 -4.34 10.63 -4.49
N ALA A 71 -3.22 10.21 -5.05
CA ALA A 71 -2.46 11.05 -5.98
C ALA A 71 -3.00 11.01 -7.42
N SER A 72 -3.65 9.91 -7.82
CA SER A 72 -4.16 9.66 -9.17
C SER A 72 -5.64 9.99 -9.30
N GLU A 73 -5.95 11.01 -10.09
CA GLU A 73 -7.35 11.34 -10.43
C GLU A 73 -8.05 10.18 -11.17
N ALA A 74 -7.31 9.41 -11.97
CA ALA A 74 -7.86 8.24 -12.66
C ALA A 74 -8.31 7.15 -11.69
N MET A 75 -7.55 6.90 -10.62
CA MET A 75 -7.97 5.97 -9.56
C MET A 75 -9.22 6.46 -8.83
N VAL A 76 -9.29 7.75 -8.50
CA VAL A 76 -10.46 8.33 -7.86
C VAL A 76 -11.68 8.29 -8.78
N ALA A 77 -11.51 8.50 -10.09
CA ALA A 77 -12.60 8.33 -11.05
C ALA A 77 -13.18 6.91 -11.00
N LYS A 78 -12.33 5.87 -10.95
CA LYS A 78 -12.78 4.49 -10.79
C LYS A 78 -13.46 4.22 -9.45
N LEU A 79 -12.99 4.82 -8.37
CA LEU A 79 -13.69 4.77 -7.08
C LEU A 79 -15.10 5.38 -7.22
N ARG A 80 -15.26 6.52 -7.89
CA ARG A 80 -16.55 7.21 -8.06
C ARG A 80 -17.56 6.42 -8.89
N GLU A 81 -17.11 5.55 -9.79
CA GLU A 81 -17.98 4.64 -10.57
C GLU A 81 -18.62 3.54 -9.71
N LYS A 82 -18.07 3.24 -8.53
CA LYS A 82 -18.52 2.15 -7.67
C LYS A 82 -19.63 2.57 -6.69
N PRO A 83 -20.55 1.66 -6.31
CA PRO A 83 -21.57 1.93 -5.30
C PRO A 83 -20.94 2.44 -3.99
N GLY A 84 -21.40 3.60 -3.50
CA GLY A 84 -20.89 4.24 -2.29
C GLY A 84 -19.60 5.07 -2.50
N GLY A 85 -18.92 4.91 -3.62
CA GLY A 85 -17.65 5.60 -3.88
C GLY A 85 -17.75 7.12 -3.90
N SER A 86 -18.86 7.67 -4.42
CA SER A 86 -19.08 9.12 -4.44
C SER A 86 -19.32 9.73 -3.05
N ALA A 87 -19.67 8.91 -2.06
CA ALA A 87 -19.90 9.37 -0.68
C ALA A 87 -18.61 9.46 0.15
N ILE A 88 -17.50 8.85 -0.28
CA ILE A 88 -16.23 8.88 0.45
C ILE A 88 -15.48 10.18 0.11
N PRO A 89 -15.21 11.10 1.06
CA PRO A 89 -14.36 12.25 0.82
C PRO A 89 -12.92 11.80 0.48
N VAL A 90 -12.37 12.32 -0.63
CA VAL A 90 -11.00 12.04 -1.07
C VAL A 90 -10.28 13.34 -1.36
N GLU A 91 -9.14 13.55 -0.73
CA GLU A 91 -8.20 14.61 -1.05
C GLU A 91 -7.25 14.13 -2.16
N ILE A 92 -7.17 14.90 -3.24
CA ILE A 92 -6.22 14.63 -4.33
C ILE A 92 -4.84 15.15 -3.95
N GLY A 93 -3.88 14.25 -3.78
CA GLY A 93 -2.52 14.63 -3.43
C GLY A 93 -1.62 13.47 -3.02
N ASP A 94 -0.36 13.79 -2.79
CA ASP A 94 0.64 12.83 -2.31
C ASP A 94 0.36 12.47 -0.83
N MET A 95 0.26 11.18 -0.52
CA MET A 95 0.05 10.68 0.84
C MET A 95 1.14 11.13 1.84
N ALA A 96 2.32 11.52 1.36
CA ALA A 96 3.39 12.05 2.20
C ALA A 96 3.17 13.52 2.62
N GLU A 97 2.24 14.26 1.96
CA GLU A 97 2.13 15.73 2.11
C GLU A 97 0.70 16.24 2.21
N ALA A 98 -0.25 15.59 1.51
CA ALA A 98 -1.64 16.02 1.42
C ALA A 98 -2.29 16.12 2.81
N ARG A 99 -3.19 17.09 2.96
CA ARG A 99 -3.83 17.39 4.24
C ARG A 99 -5.33 17.20 4.13
N VAL A 100 -5.86 16.39 5.03
CA VAL A 100 -7.30 16.20 5.22
C VAL A 100 -7.71 16.90 6.51
N GLU A 101 -8.88 17.54 6.49
CA GLU A 101 -9.38 18.23 7.67
C GLU A 101 -9.81 17.23 8.76
N GLY A 102 -9.43 17.54 10.01
CA GLY A 102 -9.77 16.75 11.19
C GLY A 102 -8.70 15.74 11.60
N THR A 103 -9.09 14.87 12.53
CA THR A 103 -8.24 13.78 13.04
C THR A 103 -8.96 12.45 12.93
N PHE A 104 -8.20 11.36 12.90
CA PHE A 104 -8.68 10.01 12.62
C PHE A 104 -8.23 9.05 13.72
N ASP A 105 -9.11 8.12 14.07
CA ASP A 105 -8.86 7.10 15.08
C ASP A 105 -8.11 5.91 14.50
N LEU A 106 -8.27 5.69 13.18
CA LEU A 106 -7.48 4.75 12.42
C LEU A 106 -6.98 5.41 11.14
N ILE A 107 -5.67 5.32 10.91
CA ILE A 107 -5.05 5.61 9.62
C ILE A 107 -4.42 4.31 9.13
N TYR A 108 -4.58 3.96 7.86
CA TYR A 108 -3.94 2.76 7.34
C TYR A 108 -3.32 2.97 5.96
N LEU A 109 -2.31 2.16 5.69
CA LEU A 109 -1.56 2.08 4.45
C LEU A 109 -1.20 0.62 4.20
N VAL A 110 -1.84 -0.01 3.23
CA VAL A 110 -1.79 -1.46 3.00
C VAL A 110 -1.23 -1.80 1.61
N PHE A 111 -1.02 -3.08 1.33
CA PHE A 111 -0.55 -3.60 0.04
C PHE A 111 0.80 -3.04 -0.42
N ASN A 112 1.75 -2.91 0.50
CA ASN A 112 3.09 -2.40 0.19
C ASN A 112 3.11 -0.95 -0.33
N THR A 113 2.03 -0.21 -0.21
CA THR A 113 1.87 1.10 -0.85
C THR A 113 2.88 2.14 -0.35
N ILE A 114 3.40 2.01 0.88
CA ILE A 114 4.51 2.85 1.38
C ILE A 114 5.74 2.79 0.47
N PHE A 115 5.97 1.66 -0.22
CA PHE A 115 7.12 1.47 -1.12
C PHE A 115 6.97 2.23 -2.45
N ASN A 116 5.77 2.72 -2.79
CA ASN A 116 5.56 3.61 -3.94
C ASN A 116 6.14 5.01 -3.70
N LEU A 117 6.43 5.37 -2.44
CA LEU A 117 7.26 6.53 -2.11
C LEU A 117 8.73 6.16 -2.33
N THR A 118 9.29 6.61 -3.43
CA THR A 118 10.55 6.12 -3.99
C THR A 118 11.81 6.68 -3.33
N THR A 119 11.67 7.49 -2.27
CA THR A 119 12.79 8.00 -1.45
C THR A 119 12.53 7.79 0.04
N GLN A 120 13.61 7.66 0.82
CA GLN A 120 13.53 7.53 2.28
C GLN A 120 12.85 8.73 2.91
N GLU A 121 13.18 9.93 2.44
CA GLU A 121 12.62 11.19 2.95
C GLU A 121 11.10 11.25 2.71
N ALA A 122 10.63 10.78 1.56
CA ALA A 122 9.19 10.73 1.27
C ALA A 122 8.46 9.74 2.19
N GLN A 123 9.05 8.57 2.46
CA GLN A 123 8.50 7.60 3.40
C GLN A 123 8.46 8.16 4.83
N VAL A 124 9.53 8.84 5.29
CA VAL A 124 9.54 9.56 6.59
C VAL A 124 8.47 10.65 6.62
N ARG A 125 8.29 11.44 5.54
CA ARG A 125 7.22 12.45 5.48
C ARG A 125 5.84 11.82 5.57
N CYS A 126 5.63 10.66 4.97
CA CYS A 126 4.36 9.92 5.07
C CYS A 126 4.04 9.55 6.52
N PHE A 127 4.99 9.00 7.27
CA PHE A 127 4.82 8.73 8.71
C PHE A 127 4.50 10.00 9.49
N LYS A 128 5.19 11.12 9.22
CA LYS A 128 4.90 12.41 9.85
C LYS A 128 3.52 12.93 9.47
N ASN A 129 3.10 12.71 8.22
CA ASN A 129 1.78 13.10 7.77
C ASN A 129 0.69 12.26 8.46
N ALA A 130 0.86 10.94 8.56
CA ALA A 130 -0.02 10.08 9.33
C ALA A 130 -0.10 10.54 10.80
N ALA A 131 1.04 10.75 11.47
CA ALA A 131 1.09 11.21 12.85
C ALA A 131 0.33 12.52 13.06
N ARG A 132 0.38 13.44 12.11
CA ARG A 132 -0.35 14.74 12.18
C ARG A 132 -1.86 14.56 12.19
N HIS A 133 -2.37 13.59 11.43
CA HIS A 133 -3.79 13.31 11.29
C HIS A 133 -4.34 12.33 12.34
N LEU A 134 -3.50 11.69 13.16
CA LEU A 134 -3.97 10.80 14.22
C LEU A 134 -4.66 11.60 15.34
N SER A 135 -5.81 11.09 15.80
CA SER A 135 -6.43 11.51 17.05
C SER A 135 -5.53 11.18 18.26
N ALA A 136 -5.88 11.68 19.44
CA ALA A 136 -5.10 11.43 20.65
C ALA A 136 -4.95 9.94 20.98
N ARG A 137 -5.91 9.10 20.58
CA ARG A 137 -5.89 7.63 20.78
C ARG A 137 -5.82 6.87 19.46
N GLY A 138 -5.50 7.59 18.37
CA GLY A 138 -5.47 7.04 17.04
C GLY A 138 -4.31 6.09 16.81
N MET A 139 -4.48 5.21 15.82
CA MET A 139 -3.53 4.19 15.43
C MET A 139 -3.21 4.30 13.95
N PHE A 140 -1.92 4.15 13.60
CA PHE A 140 -1.47 4.05 12.21
C PHE A 140 -1.06 2.60 11.92
N VAL A 141 -1.72 2.00 10.93
CA VAL A 141 -1.49 0.61 10.52
C VAL A 141 -0.78 0.60 9.17
N VAL A 142 0.34 -0.12 9.10
CA VAL A 142 1.12 -0.31 7.87
C VAL A 142 1.28 -1.79 7.59
N GLU A 143 0.86 -2.22 6.38
CA GLU A 143 1.11 -3.59 5.92
C GLU A 143 2.10 -3.56 4.75
N THR A 144 3.15 -4.38 4.87
CA THR A 144 4.13 -4.59 3.82
C THR A 144 4.68 -6.02 3.82
N VAL A 145 5.26 -6.42 2.69
CA VAL A 145 6.14 -7.59 2.66
C VAL A 145 7.44 -7.32 3.41
N VAL A 146 8.04 -8.36 3.95
CA VAL A 146 9.43 -8.34 4.40
C VAL A 146 10.30 -8.44 3.13
N PRO A 147 11.24 -7.52 2.88
CA PRO A 147 12.09 -7.60 1.70
C PRO A 147 12.84 -8.93 1.63
N ASP A 148 12.71 -9.63 0.52
CA ASP A 148 13.39 -10.90 0.26
C ASP A 148 14.07 -10.84 -1.13
N PHE A 149 15.38 -10.97 -1.14
CA PHE A 149 16.21 -10.94 -2.35
C PHE A 149 16.95 -12.25 -2.59
N SER A 150 16.51 -13.35 -1.97
CA SER A 150 17.12 -14.67 -2.10
C SER A 150 17.11 -15.21 -3.54
N GLU A 151 16.10 -14.80 -4.34
CA GLU A 151 15.99 -15.17 -5.75
C GLU A 151 16.79 -14.24 -6.71
N TYR A 152 17.46 -13.20 -6.18
CA TYR A 152 18.21 -12.26 -7.02
C TYR A 152 19.67 -12.72 -7.21
N VAL A 153 20.11 -12.76 -8.46
CA VAL A 153 21.50 -13.02 -8.85
C VAL A 153 22.07 -11.71 -9.41
N ASP A 154 23.17 -11.24 -8.84
CA ASP A 154 23.81 -9.96 -9.22
C ASP A 154 22.85 -8.76 -9.25
N GLY A 155 21.88 -8.74 -8.33
CA GLY A 155 20.87 -7.69 -8.25
C GLY A 155 19.75 -7.80 -9.28
N GLN A 156 19.63 -8.91 -9.99
CA GLN A 156 18.63 -9.12 -11.02
C GLN A 156 17.81 -10.37 -10.74
N ARG A 157 16.54 -10.34 -11.11
CA ARG A 157 15.64 -11.48 -11.06
C ARG A 157 14.75 -11.51 -12.30
N MET A 158 14.54 -12.69 -12.84
CA MET A 158 13.51 -12.95 -13.84
C MET A 158 12.65 -14.11 -13.35
N LYS A 159 11.32 -13.91 -13.27
CA LYS A 159 10.39 -14.89 -12.74
C LYS A 159 9.15 -14.98 -13.60
N GLY A 160 8.81 -16.19 -14.05
CA GLY A 160 7.51 -16.50 -14.66
C GLY A 160 6.43 -16.46 -13.58
N SER A 161 5.28 -15.86 -13.90
CA SER A 161 4.11 -15.84 -13.02
C SER A 161 3.10 -16.91 -13.43
N TRP A 162 2.80 -16.96 -14.72
CA TRP A 162 1.93 -17.98 -15.31
C TRP A 162 2.17 -18.10 -16.83
N ALA A 163 1.81 -19.23 -17.37
CA ALA A 163 1.77 -19.47 -18.81
C ALA A 163 0.62 -20.43 -19.14
N ASN A 164 -0.04 -20.18 -20.26
CA ASN A 164 -1.06 -21.08 -20.86
C ASN A 164 -0.81 -21.16 -22.37
N LYS A 165 -1.72 -21.77 -23.14
CA LYS A 165 -1.53 -21.95 -24.59
C LYS A 165 -1.53 -20.63 -25.39
N ASP A 166 -2.16 -19.58 -24.88
CA ASP A 166 -2.43 -18.34 -25.62
C ASP A 166 -1.57 -17.17 -25.11
N ALA A 167 -1.05 -17.24 -23.87
CA ALA A 167 -0.31 -16.15 -23.26
C ALA A 167 0.65 -16.63 -22.16
N ALA A 168 1.64 -15.78 -21.86
CA ALA A 168 2.55 -15.95 -20.73
C ALA A 168 2.81 -14.60 -20.04
N ARG A 169 3.01 -14.62 -18.72
CA ARG A 169 3.44 -13.47 -17.93
C ARG A 169 4.71 -13.76 -17.17
N PHE A 170 5.65 -12.87 -17.26
CA PHE A 170 6.87 -12.89 -16.47
C PHE A 170 7.25 -11.47 -16.01
N GLU A 171 8.12 -11.40 -15.03
CA GLU A 171 8.61 -10.18 -14.44
C GLU A 171 10.13 -10.16 -14.47
N ILE A 172 10.70 -9.04 -14.89
CA ILE A 172 12.11 -8.73 -14.73
C ILE A 172 12.21 -7.68 -13.62
N ALA A 173 13.13 -7.91 -12.66
CA ALA A 173 13.37 -6.99 -11.56
C ALA A 173 14.86 -6.67 -11.47
N ILE A 174 15.19 -5.40 -11.23
CA ILE A 174 16.57 -4.91 -11.04
C ILE A 174 16.61 -4.16 -9.72
N GLN A 175 17.47 -4.61 -8.81
CA GLN A 175 17.66 -4.04 -7.48
C GLN A 175 18.86 -3.08 -7.47
N ASP A 176 18.68 -1.91 -6.87
CA ASP A 176 19.75 -1.07 -6.35
C ASP A 176 19.79 -1.21 -4.82
N ARG A 177 20.82 -1.87 -4.30
CA ARG A 177 20.96 -2.15 -2.87
C ARG A 177 21.31 -0.92 -2.04
N VAL A 178 21.95 0.08 -2.65
CA VAL A 178 22.36 1.31 -1.96
C VAL A 178 21.18 2.25 -1.81
N ALA A 179 20.44 2.46 -2.91
CA ALA A 179 19.22 3.26 -2.90
C ALA A 179 18.02 2.52 -2.30
N GLN A 180 18.13 1.21 -2.04
CA GLN A 180 17.04 0.31 -1.61
C GLN A 180 15.87 0.35 -2.59
N THR A 181 16.12 0.39 -3.89
CA THR A 181 15.06 0.44 -4.89
C THR A 181 15.01 -0.81 -5.74
N VAL A 182 13.84 -1.11 -6.27
CA VAL A 182 13.64 -2.16 -7.26
C VAL A 182 12.83 -1.60 -8.42
N ALA A 183 13.37 -1.77 -9.62
CA ALA A 183 12.66 -1.52 -10.87
C ALA A 183 12.11 -2.83 -11.41
N PHE A 184 10.80 -2.92 -11.54
CA PHE A 184 10.13 -4.08 -12.12
C PHE A 184 9.62 -3.74 -13.52
N GLN A 185 9.65 -4.76 -14.37
CA GLN A 185 8.95 -4.74 -15.64
C GLN A 185 8.13 -6.03 -15.73
N ARG A 186 6.80 -5.91 -15.60
CA ARG A 186 5.88 -7.02 -15.88
C ARG A 186 5.63 -7.06 -17.38
N ILE A 187 5.79 -8.24 -17.97
CA ILE A 187 5.67 -8.46 -19.40
C ILE A 187 4.62 -9.54 -19.60
N VAL A 188 3.58 -9.20 -20.36
CA VAL A 188 2.57 -10.15 -20.83
C VAL A 188 2.74 -10.28 -22.34
N ILE A 189 2.95 -11.50 -22.81
CA ILE A 189 3.02 -11.85 -24.23
C ILE A 189 1.77 -12.66 -24.55
N SER A 190 1.02 -12.28 -25.58
CA SER A 190 -0.17 -12.98 -26.08
C SER A 190 -0.25 -12.87 -27.59
N GLU A 191 -1.26 -13.47 -28.20
CA GLU A 191 -1.54 -13.34 -29.65
C GLU A 191 -1.84 -11.88 -30.04
N ASP A 192 -2.40 -11.07 -29.13
CA ASP A 192 -2.67 -9.64 -29.33
C ASP A 192 -1.40 -8.76 -29.27
N GLY A 193 -0.25 -9.33 -28.92
CA GLY A 193 1.03 -8.66 -28.84
C GLY A 193 1.69 -8.71 -27.47
N THR A 194 2.61 -7.78 -27.24
CA THR A 194 3.37 -7.67 -25.99
C THR A 194 2.98 -6.40 -25.23
N ARG A 195 2.63 -6.56 -23.96
CA ARG A 195 2.37 -5.45 -23.05
C ARG A 195 3.41 -5.41 -21.95
N MET A 196 3.95 -4.22 -21.71
CA MET A 196 4.94 -3.96 -20.67
C MET A 196 4.34 -3.01 -19.64
N VAL A 197 4.45 -3.36 -18.34
CA VAL A 197 3.92 -2.56 -17.24
C VAL A 197 5.02 -2.30 -16.23
N PRO A 198 5.62 -1.10 -16.23
CA PRO A 198 6.71 -0.74 -15.34
C PRO A 198 6.18 -0.48 -13.93
N HIS A 199 6.93 -0.89 -12.92
CA HIS A 199 6.72 -0.54 -11.53
C HIS A 199 8.07 -0.23 -10.89
N PHE A 200 8.14 0.83 -10.10
CA PHE A 200 9.34 1.25 -9.40
C PHE A 200 9.01 1.51 -7.94
N MET A 201 9.76 0.91 -7.03
CA MET A 201 9.53 1.04 -5.59
C MET A 201 10.82 1.20 -4.82
N ARG A 202 10.73 1.82 -3.64
CA ARG A 202 11.76 1.79 -2.61
C ARG A 202 11.30 0.88 -1.47
N TYR A 203 12.00 -0.23 -1.24
CA TYR A 203 11.71 -1.08 -0.10
C TYR A 203 12.32 -0.54 1.19
N ALA A 204 11.69 -0.86 2.31
CA ALA A 204 12.20 -0.60 3.65
C ALA A 204 12.08 -1.84 4.51
N TRP A 205 13.06 -2.07 5.37
CA TRP A 205 13.00 -3.15 6.35
C TRP A 205 12.02 -2.80 7.49
N PRO A 206 11.44 -3.79 8.18
CA PRO A 206 10.55 -3.53 9.32
C PRO A 206 11.18 -2.63 10.39
N SER A 207 12.49 -2.81 10.66
CA SER A 207 13.25 -1.96 11.60
C SER A 207 13.44 -0.53 11.10
N GLU A 208 13.54 -0.31 9.79
CA GLU A 208 13.63 1.02 9.19
C GLU A 208 12.28 1.75 9.29
N LEU A 209 11.16 1.05 9.07
CA LEU A 209 9.82 1.59 9.28
C LEU A 209 9.61 1.99 10.76
N ASP A 210 10.15 1.22 11.72
CA ASP A 210 10.12 1.59 13.14
C ASP A 210 10.89 2.89 13.42
N LEU A 211 12.06 3.09 12.79
CA LEU A 211 12.80 4.36 12.89
C LEU A 211 12.05 5.53 12.26
N MET A 212 11.37 5.32 11.12
CA MET A 212 10.52 6.34 10.51
C MET A 212 9.36 6.74 11.45
N ALA A 213 8.77 5.75 12.12
CA ALA A 213 7.73 5.98 13.12
C ALA A 213 8.27 6.82 14.29
N GLN A 214 9.44 6.48 14.83
CA GLN A 214 10.09 7.25 15.92
C GLN A 214 10.37 8.71 15.49
N LEU A 215 10.86 8.93 14.26
CA LEU A 215 11.07 10.27 13.70
C LEU A 215 9.77 11.07 13.52
N ALA A 216 8.63 10.38 13.48
CA ALA A 216 7.29 10.97 13.43
C ALA A 216 6.63 11.13 14.81
N GLY A 217 7.31 10.75 15.92
CA GLY A 217 6.76 10.77 17.27
C GLY A 217 5.78 9.61 17.54
N LEU A 218 5.93 8.52 16.79
CA LEU A 218 5.15 7.30 16.97
C LEU A 218 6.04 6.18 17.53
N GLU A 219 5.41 5.21 18.20
CA GLU A 219 6.06 3.99 18.64
C GLU A 219 5.28 2.78 18.17
N ARG A 220 5.98 1.66 17.97
CA ARG A 220 5.35 0.42 17.60
C ARG A 220 4.61 -0.17 18.81
N ARG A 221 3.30 -0.31 18.67
CA ARG A 221 2.44 -1.00 19.65
C ARG A 221 2.47 -2.51 19.45
N ASP A 222 2.32 -2.96 18.16
CA ASP A 222 2.27 -4.39 17.83
C ASP A 222 2.79 -4.65 16.40
N ARG A 223 3.13 -5.91 16.11
CA ARG A 223 3.47 -6.40 14.78
C ARG A 223 3.07 -7.86 14.64
N TRP A 224 2.25 -8.13 13.62
CA TRP A 224 1.79 -9.46 13.26
C TRP A 224 2.39 -9.87 11.91
N ALA A 225 2.47 -11.20 11.67
CA ALA A 225 2.88 -11.70 10.36
C ALA A 225 1.81 -11.44 9.30
N TRP A 226 0.53 -11.49 9.69
CA TRP A 226 -0.61 -11.27 8.82
C TRP A 226 -1.82 -10.71 9.57
N TRP A 227 -2.92 -10.51 8.87
CA TRP A 227 -4.17 -9.95 9.38
C TRP A 227 -4.91 -10.87 10.38
N ASP A 228 -4.57 -12.17 10.41
CA ASP A 228 -5.02 -13.14 11.42
C ASP A 228 -4.33 -12.98 12.78
N ARG A 229 -3.46 -11.95 12.90
CA ARG A 229 -2.65 -11.65 14.08
C ARG A 229 -1.65 -12.76 14.45
N SER A 230 -1.28 -13.61 13.50
CA SER A 230 -0.24 -14.61 13.69
C SER A 230 1.10 -13.97 14.11
N PRO A 231 1.91 -14.66 14.94
CA PRO A 231 3.17 -14.11 15.44
C PRO A 231 4.14 -13.75 14.31
N PHE A 232 4.72 -12.55 14.38
CA PHE A 232 5.79 -12.14 13.47
C PHE A 232 7.11 -12.78 13.90
N THR A 233 7.72 -13.56 13.00
CA THR A 233 8.95 -14.32 13.22
C THR A 233 9.97 -14.08 12.11
N ALA A 234 11.15 -14.68 12.21
CA ALA A 234 12.20 -14.61 11.18
C ALA A 234 11.75 -15.21 9.82
N ASP A 235 10.75 -16.08 9.81
CA ASP A 235 10.24 -16.75 8.61
C ASP A 235 9.06 -16.00 7.97
N SER A 236 8.57 -14.93 8.61
CA SER A 236 7.45 -14.14 8.12
C SER A 236 7.79 -13.43 6.82
N LYS A 237 6.91 -13.56 5.83
CA LYS A 237 7.08 -12.95 4.49
C LYS A 237 6.44 -11.57 4.37
N SER A 238 5.56 -11.24 5.29
CA SER A 238 4.85 -9.97 5.40
C SER A 238 4.71 -9.55 6.84
N HIS A 239 4.25 -8.36 7.07
CA HIS A 239 3.86 -7.91 8.39
C HIS A 239 2.77 -6.83 8.34
N VAL A 240 1.94 -6.83 9.36
CA VAL A 240 1.01 -5.76 9.71
C VAL A 240 1.54 -5.13 11.00
N THR A 241 1.90 -3.86 10.94
CA THR A 241 2.47 -3.15 12.09
C THR A 241 1.56 -2.00 12.52
N LEU A 242 1.32 -1.94 13.82
CA LEU A 242 0.50 -0.95 14.48
C LEU A 242 1.40 0.06 15.19
N TYR A 243 1.24 1.32 14.87
CA TYR A 243 1.95 2.44 15.49
C TYR A 243 0.96 3.35 16.22
N VAL A 244 1.34 3.82 17.38
CA VAL A 244 0.58 4.77 18.21
C VAL A 244 1.46 5.97 18.55
N ARG A 245 0.91 7.03 19.14
CA ARG A 245 1.73 8.13 19.64
C ARG A 245 2.63 7.63 20.76
N ALA A 246 3.88 8.07 20.77
CA ALA A 246 4.82 7.72 21.83
C ALA A 246 4.31 8.18 23.20
N GLY A 247 4.32 7.28 24.19
CA GLY A 247 3.88 7.54 25.57
C GLY A 247 2.37 7.38 25.82
N GLN A 248 1.67 6.70 24.92
CA GLN A 248 0.27 6.28 25.12
C GLN A 248 0.14 5.00 25.93
#